data_56131f25d31063f0bf1592160a6a809f
#
_entry.id   56131f25d31063f0bf1592160a6a809f
#
_cell.length_a   1.000
_cell.length_b   1.000
_cell.length_c   1.000
_cell.angle_alpha   90.00
_cell.angle_beta   90.00
_cell.angle_gamma   90.00
#
_symmetry.space_group_name_H-M   'P 1'
#
loop_
_entity.id
_entity.type
_entity.pdbx_description
1 polymer ?
#
loop_
_entity_poly.entity_id
_entity_poly.type
_entity_poly.pdbx_seq_one_letter_code
_entity_poly.pdbx_strand_id
1 'polypeptide(L)'
;QEFLEEIAKAKPDSAAHWLQKYLPTVQTIYAFEHWDGMNTTVGQQVFEVLQSEIWSRLGGIFQADNEGFTNEEGYHILWQFNEHASGIWNMAVQTQDRRWTRFAMNLGDTAQRAAFKEGKVPEGCQMIAT
;
A
#
# COMPACT_ATOMS: atom_id res chain seq x y z
N GLN A 1 13.74 3.59 14.27
CA GLN A 1 12.88 4.14 15.33
C GLN A 1 12.04 5.31 14.82
N GLU A 2 12.67 6.32 14.18
CA GLU A 2 11.97 7.44 13.53
C GLU A 2 10.95 6.95 12.48
N PHE A 3 11.33 5.96 11.71
CA PHE A 3 10.47 5.37 10.67
C PHE A 3 9.17 4.77 11.27
N LEU A 4 9.26 4.07 12.40
CA LEU A 4 8.09 3.55 13.09
C LEU A 4 7.22 4.66 13.70
N GLU A 5 7.82 5.75 14.12
CA GLU A 5 7.10 6.92 14.63
C GLU A 5 6.34 7.66 13.52
N GLU A 6 6.90 7.73 12.32
CA GLU A 6 6.19 8.26 11.15
C GLU A 6 4.99 7.41 10.78
N ILE A 7 5.17 6.08 10.78
CA ILE A 7 4.07 5.14 10.52
C ILE A 7 2.97 5.27 11.57
N ALA A 8 3.32 5.48 12.83
CA ALA A 8 2.35 5.66 13.91
C ALA A 8 1.39 6.83 13.69
N LYS A 9 1.83 7.85 12.96
CA LYS A 9 1.02 9.04 12.64
C LYS A 9 0.26 8.91 11.33
N ALA A 10 0.56 7.89 10.53
CA ALA A 10 -0.07 7.70 9.23
C ALA A 10 -1.49 7.13 9.37
N LYS A 11 -2.28 7.29 8.32
CA LYS A 11 -3.69 6.87 8.30
C LYS A 11 -3.93 5.78 7.25
N PRO A 12 -4.87 4.89 7.45
CA PRO A 12 -5.71 4.75 8.65
C PRO A 12 -4.96 4.17 9.87
N ASP A 13 -5.43 4.48 11.07
CA ASP A 13 -4.80 4.06 12.32
C ASP A 13 -4.66 2.54 12.45
N SER A 14 -5.65 1.79 11.98
CA SER A 14 -5.65 0.33 12.01
C SER A 14 -4.49 -0.26 11.20
N ALA A 15 -4.24 0.29 10.01
CA ALA A 15 -3.12 -0.11 9.17
C ALA A 15 -1.78 0.27 9.78
N ALA A 16 -1.67 1.48 10.32
CA ALA A 16 -0.47 1.93 11.01
C ALA A 16 -0.13 1.00 12.18
N HIS A 17 -1.14 0.62 12.95
CA HIS A 17 -0.97 -0.29 14.09
C HIS A 17 -0.54 -1.69 13.65
N TRP A 18 -1.15 -2.20 12.57
CA TRP A 18 -0.76 -3.48 11.97
C TRP A 18 0.71 -3.46 11.51
N LEU A 19 1.13 -2.39 10.82
CA LEU A 19 2.51 -2.23 10.36
C LEU A 19 3.51 -2.16 11.50
N GLN A 20 3.19 -1.45 12.59
CA GLN A 20 4.04 -1.37 13.76
C GLN A 20 4.31 -2.75 14.39
N LYS A 21 3.36 -3.66 14.28
CA LYS A 21 3.53 -5.05 14.73
C LYS A 21 4.25 -5.92 13.70
N TYR A 22 4.01 -5.67 12.44
CA TYR A 22 4.59 -6.48 11.35
C TYR A 22 6.08 -6.19 11.13
N LEU A 23 6.45 -4.92 11.03
CA LEU A 23 7.80 -4.51 10.65
C LEU A 23 8.92 -5.08 11.55
N PRO A 24 8.75 -5.18 12.88
CA PRO A 24 9.76 -5.81 13.73
C PRO A 24 10.01 -7.29 13.41
N THR A 25 9.09 -7.97 12.73
CA THR A 25 9.25 -9.38 12.32
C THR A 25 10.02 -9.53 11.01
N VAL A 26 10.27 -8.45 10.29
CA VAL A 26 10.95 -8.46 9.00
C VAL A 26 12.44 -8.78 9.21
N GLN A 27 12.93 -9.80 8.51
CA GLN A 27 14.32 -10.25 8.59
C GLN A 27 15.17 -9.76 7.42
N THR A 28 14.55 -9.54 6.26
CA THR A 28 15.26 -9.16 5.03
C THR A 28 14.47 -8.09 4.30
N ILE A 29 15.19 -7.06 3.82
CA ILE A 29 14.63 -5.98 3.01
C ILE A 29 15.34 -6.00 1.66
N TYR A 30 14.56 -6.02 0.58
CA TYR A 30 15.06 -5.84 -0.79
C TYR A 30 14.71 -4.43 -1.24
N ALA A 31 15.73 -3.61 -1.50
CA ALA A 31 15.55 -2.24 -1.96
C ALA A 31 15.83 -2.15 -3.46
N PHE A 32 14.98 -1.43 -4.18
CA PHE A 32 15.12 -1.17 -5.61
C PHE A 32 15.26 0.31 -5.85
N GLU A 33 16.30 0.72 -6.57
CA GLU A 33 16.49 2.10 -6.98
C GLU A 33 16.08 2.27 -8.45
N HIS A 34 15.44 3.38 -8.75
CA HIS A 34 15.10 3.74 -10.12
C HIS A 34 16.30 4.36 -10.83
N TRP A 35 16.85 3.65 -11.81
CA TRP A 35 17.91 4.12 -12.69
C TRP A 35 17.29 4.69 -13.97
N ASP A 36 18.04 5.49 -14.72
CA ASP A 36 17.53 6.12 -15.96
C ASP A 36 16.89 5.14 -16.94
N GLY A 37 17.44 3.93 -17.08
CA GLY A 37 16.87 2.87 -17.93
C GLY A 37 15.50 2.36 -17.49
N MET A 38 15.12 2.54 -16.23
CA MET A 38 13.81 2.13 -15.71
C MET A 38 12.67 3.06 -16.11
N ASN A 39 12.97 4.26 -16.60
CA ASN A 39 11.97 5.20 -17.12
C ASN A 39 11.46 4.82 -18.50
N THR A 40 12.04 3.82 -19.14
CA THR A 40 11.55 3.25 -20.42
C THR A 40 10.46 2.22 -20.14
N THR A 41 9.58 2.01 -21.14
CA THR A 41 8.53 0.99 -21.05
C THR A 41 9.12 -0.41 -20.81
N VAL A 42 10.21 -0.74 -21.49
CA VAL A 42 10.89 -2.03 -21.32
C VAL A 42 11.51 -2.16 -19.95
N GLY A 43 12.16 -1.10 -19.45
CA GLY A 43 12.75 -1.08 -18.11
C GLY A 43 11.71 -1.27 -17.02
N GLN A 44 10.56 -0.62 -17.14
CA GLN A 44 9.44 -0.79 -16.21
C GLN A 44 8.89 -2.22 -16.23
N GLN A 45 8.71 -2.80 -17.40
CA GLN A 45 8.24 -4.18 -17.54
C GLN A 45 9.19 -5.18 -16.89
N VAL A 46 10.50 -5.02 -17.09
CA VAL A 46 11.52 -5.86 -16.46
C VAL A 46 11.47 -5.71 -14.93
N PHE A 47 11.34 -4.48 -14.44
CA PHE A 47 11.24 -4.20 -13.01
C PHE A 47 10.01 -4.86 -12.38
N GLU A 48 8.85 -4.74 -13.01
CA GLU A 48 7.60 -5.34 -12.55
C GLU A 48 7.69 -6.87 -12.50
N VAL A 49 8.30 -7.49 -13.50
CA VAL A 49 8.51 -8.95 -13.53
C VAL A 49 9.42 -9.39 -12.39
N LEU A 50 10.54 -8.70 -12.17
CA LEU A 50 11.47 -9.00 -11.09
C LEU A 50 10.81 -8.85 -9.73
N GLN A 51 10.06 -7.76 -9.52
CA GLN A 51 9.35 -7.49 -8.27
C GLN A 51 8.31 -8.57 -7.98
N SER A 52 7.50 -8.93 -8.97
CA SER A 52 6.49 -9.97 -8.86
C SER A 52 7.10 -11.34 -8.57
N GLU A 53 8.21 -11.68 -9.22
CA GLU A 53 8.90 -12.95 -9.03
C GLU A 53 9.49 -13.06 -7.61
N ILE A 54 10.10 -12.02 -7.10
CA ILE A 54 10.62 -11.96 -5.74
C ILE A 54 9.48 -12.11 -4.73
N TRP A 55 8.40 -11.37 -4.93
CA TRP A 55 7.26 -11.40 -4.03
C TRP A 55 6.55 -12.75 -4.02
N SER A 56 6.37 -13.38 -5.19
CA SER A 56 5.73 -14.69 -5.29
C SER A 56 6.51 -15.79 -4.55
N ARG A 57 7.82 -15.67 -4.48
CA ARG A 57 8.69 -16.64 -3.80
C ARG A 57 8.86 -16.39 -2.30
N LEU A 58 8.94 -15.12 -1.91
CA LEU A 58 9.33 -14.73 -0.55
C LEU A 58 8.16 -14.21 0.28
N GLY A 59 7.09 -13.78 -0.35
CA GLY A 59 5.98 -13.12 0.32
C GLY A 59 6.38 -11.75 0.86
N GLY A 60 5.61 -11.28 1.83
CA GLY A 60 5.91 -10.02 2.51
C GLY A 60 5.09 -8.83 2.00
N ILE A 61 5.57 -7.64 2.29
CA ILE A 61 4.89 -6.38 1.96
C ILE A 61 5.78 -5.52 1.07
N PHE A 62 5.15 -4.59 0.36
CA PHE A 62 5.85 -3.57 -0.42
C PHE A 62 5.71 -2.21 0.24
N GLN A 63 6.75 -1.41 0.10
CA GLN A 63 6.72 0.02 0.41
C GLN A 63 7.29 0.78 -0.80
N ALA A 64 6.58 1.80 -1.23
CA ALA A 64 7.05 2.69 -2.28
C ALA A 64 6.95 4.14 -1.82
N ASP A 65 7.94 4.93 -2.19
CA ASP A 65 7.97 6.36 -1.86
C ASP A 65 6.78 7.08 -2.50
N ASN A 66 6.12 7.92 -1.71
CA ASN A 66 4.91 8.67 -2.11
C ASN A 66 3.69 7.81 -2.47
N GLU A 67 3.69 6.54 -2.14
CA GLU A 67 2.54 5.64 -2.33
C GLU A 67 2.10 5.02 -1.00
N GLY A 68 3.03 4.53 -0.20
CA GLY A 68 2.79 3.93 1.09
C GLY A 68 3.13 2.45 1.13
N PHE A 69 2.39 1.73 1.94
CA PHE A 69 2.60 0.30 2.17
C PHE A 69 1.45 -0.54 1.62
N THR A 70 1.80 -1.74 1.18
CA THR A 70 0.81 -2.79 0.91
C THR A 70 0.75 -3.78 2.08
N ASN A 71 -0.33 -4.57 2.13
CA ASN A 71 -0.37 -5.76 2.95
C ASN A 71 0.27 -6.96 2.22
N GLU A 72 0.24 -8.13 2.84
CA GLU A 72 0.81 -9.36 2.25
C GLU A 72 0.08 -9.82 0.98
N GLU A 73 -1.13 -9.34 0.75
CA GLU A 73 -1.93 -9.63 -0.44
C GLU A 73 -1.70 -8.63 -1.59
N GLY A 74 -0.91 -7.58 -1.35
CA GLY A 74 -0.56 -6.57 -2.34
C GLY A 74 -1.54 -5.40 -2.44
N TYR A 75 -2.48 -5.27 -1.51
CA TYR A 75 -3.40 -4.13 -1.46
C TYR A 75 -2.80 -2.99 -0.64
N HIS A 76 -2.96 -1.75 -1.12
CA HIS A 76 -2.50 -0.57 -0.39
C HIS A 76 -3.34 -0.37 0.87
N ILE A 77 -2.65 -0.20 1.99
CA ILE A 77 -3.28 -0.11 3.31
C ILE A 77 -2.98 1.18 4.07
N LEU A 78 -1.96 1.92 3.64
CA LEU A 78 -1.53 3.14 4.32
C LEU A 78 -1.44 4.28 3.33
N TRP A 79 -1.95 5.45 3.69
CA TRP A 79 -1.94 6.65 2.86
C TRP A 79 -0.62 7.41 3.03
N GLN A 80 0.22 7.36 2.01
CA GLN A 80 1.40 8.20 1.87
C GLN A 80 1.47 8.85 0.48
N PHE A 81 0.35 8.84 -0.24
CA PHE A 81 0.26 9.53 -1.52
C PHE A 81 0.32 11.04 -1.35
N ASN A 82 0.84 11.75 -2.34
CA ASN A 82 0.78 13.20 -2.37
C ASN A 82 -0.66 13.70 -2.66
N GLU A 83 -0.86 15.00 -2.51
CA GLU A 83 -2.19 15.62 -2.67
C GLU A 83 -2.74 15.53 -4.09
N HIS A 84 -1.87 15.35 -5.08
CA HIS A 84 -2.24 15.28 -6.49
C HIS A 84 -2.40 13.84 -7.01
N ALA A 85 -2.32 12.85 -6.13
CA ALA A 85 -2.51 11.46 -6.50
C ALA A 85 -3.90 11.25 -7.12
N SER A 86 -3.96 10.49 -8.19
CA SER A 86 -5.19 10.22 -8.93
C SER A 86 -5.17 8.80 -9.52
N GLY A 87 -6.31 8.41 -10.07
CA GLY A 87 -6.47 7.08 -10.66
C GLY A 87 -7.12 6.08 -9.72
N ILE A 88 -7.41 4.91 -10.25
CA ILE A 88 -8.06 3.83 -9.51
C ILE A 88 -6.98 2.91 -8.94
N TRP A 89 -7.03 2.69 -7.62
CA TRP A 89 -6.06 1.87 -6.91
C TRP A 89 -6.76 0.82 -6.06
N ASN A 90 -6.13 -0.35 -5.96
CA ASN A 90 -6.60 -1.44 -5.12
C ASN A 90 -6.13 -1.23 -3.69
N MET A 91 -7.08 -1.01 -2.81
CA MET A 91 -6.84 -0.67 -1.41
C MET A 91 -7.48 -1.72 -0.49
N ALA A 92 -7.06 -1.73 0.76
CA ALA A 92 -7.71 -2.51 1.80
C ALA A 92 -7.72 -1.76 3.13
N VAL A 93 -8.81 -1.94 3.88
CA VAL A 93 -8.91 -1.46 5.26
C VAL A 93 -9.17 -2.65 6.18
N GLN A 94 -8.58 -2.60 7.36
CA GLN A 94 -8.79 -3.65 8.37
C GLN A 94 -10.08 -3.37 9.14
N THR A 95 -10.98 -4.33 9.11
CA THR A 95 -12.26 -4.24 9.82
C THR A 95 -12.12 -4.73 11.26
N GLN A 96 -13.21 -4.59 12.07
CA GLN A 96 -13.20 -4.91 13.49
C GLN A 96 -12.82 -6.37 13.80
N ASP A 97 -13.07 -7.29 12.88
CA ASP A 97 -12.70 -8.69 13.00
C ASP A 97 -11.25 -8.99 12.56
N ARG A 98 -10.44 -7.94 12.36
CA ARG A 98 -9.04 -7.99 11.90
C ARG A 98 -8.86 -8.55 10.50
N ARG A 99 -9.91 -8.60 9.69
CA ARG A 99 -9.86 -8.99 8.28
C ARG A 99 -9.66 -7.76 7.41
N TRP A 100 -9.05 -7.97 6.25
CA TRP A 100 -8.89 -6.94 5.25
C TRP A 100 -10.09 -6.93 4.32
N THR A 101 -10.77 -5.80 4.23
CA THR A 101 -11.81 -5.54 3.25
C THR A 101 -11.20 -4.84 2.06
N ARG A 102 -11.33 -5.41 0.87
CA ARG A 102 -10.67 -4.98 -0.36
C ARG A 102 -11.62 -4.22 -1.25
N PHE A 103 -11.13 -3.16 -1.86
CA PHE A 103 -11.91 -2.33 -2.78
C PHE A 103 -10.99 -1.55 -3.72
N ALA A 104 -11.53 -1.14 -4.86
CA ALA A 104 -10.86 -0.20 -5.75
C ALA A 104 -11.45 1.19 -5.51
N MET A 105 -10.60 2.16 -5.18
CA MET A 105 -11.03 3.54 -4.95
C MET A 105 -10.36 4.50 -5.93
N ASN A 106 -11.00 5.63 -6.14
CA ASN A 106 -10.43 6.73 -6.91
C ASN A 106 -9.64 7.65 -5.98
N LEU A 107 -8.33 7.70 -6.15
CA LEU A 107 -7.47 8.56 -5.33
C LEU A 107 -7.77 10.05 -5.53
N GLY A 108 -8.34 10.44 -6.66
CA GLY A 108 -8.75 11.81 -6.93
C GLY A 108 -10.04 12.25 -6.23
N ASP A 109 -10.80 11.32 -5.66
CA ASP A 109 -12.06 11.63 -4.97
C ASP A 109 -11.81 11.97 -3.51
N THR A 110 -12.06 13.21 -3.14
CA THR A 110 -11.81 13.72 -1.78
C THR A 110 -12.59 12.98 -0.70
N ALA A 111 -13.85 12.62 -0.98
CA ALA A 111 -14.70 11.89 -0.04
C ALA A 111 -14.18 10.46 0.18
N GLN A 112 -13.77 9.79 -0.89
CA GLN A 112 -13.18 8.46 -0.79
C GLN A 112 -11.85 8.49 -0.02
N ARG A 113 -11.00 9.48 -0.26
CA ARG A 113 -9.76 9.70 0.54
C ARG A 113 -10.05 9.82 2.02
N ALA A 114 -11.00 10.67 2.37
CA ALA A 114 -11.36 10.92 3.77
C ALA A 114 -11.84 9.64 4.45
N ALA A 115 -12.72 8.88 3.81
CA ALA A 115 -13.23 7.62 4.33
C ALA A 115 -12.11 6.60 4.53
N PHE A 116 -11.23 6.46 3.55
CA PHE A 116 -10.08 5.56 3.66
C PHE A 116 -9.18 5.92 4.85
N LYS A 117 -8.84 7.19 5.02
CA LYS A 117 -8.00 7.67 6.12
C LYS A 117 -8.64 7.41 7.50
N GLU A 118 -9.97 7.36 7.56
CA GLU A 118 -10.71 6.99 8.77
C GLU A 118 -10.81 5.47 8.99
N GLY A 119 -10.26 4.67 8.09
CA GLY A 119 -10.33 3.22 8.17
C GLY A 119 -11.67 2.64 7.73
N LYS A 120 -12.42 3.37 6.90
CA LYS A 120 -13.72 2.97 6.39
C LYS A 120 -13.64 2.64 4.91
N VAL A 121 -14.53 1.75 4.46
CA VAL A 121 -14.72 1.51 3.03
C VAL A 121 -15.46 2.71 2.43
N PRO A 122 -14.88 3.39 1.43
CA PRO A 122 -15.54 4.55 0.83
C PRO A 122 -16.84 4.18 0.11
N GLU A 123 -17.81 5.06 0.16
CA GLU A 123 -19.03 4.91 -0.64
C GLU A 123 -18.71 5.09 -2.13
N GLY A 124 -19.37 4.33 -2.97
CA GLY A 124 -19.22 4.38 -4.43
C GLY A 124 -17.97 3.71 -4.97
N CYS A 125 -17.11 3.15 -4.12
CA CYS A 125 -15.98 2.36 -4.59
C CYS A 125 -16.42 0.95 -5.02
N GLN A 126 -15.62 0.31 -5.87
CA GLN A 126 -15.88 -1.06 -6.32
C GLN A 126 -15.30 -2.05 -5.32
N MET A 127 -16.16 -2.90 -4.75
CA MET A 127 -15.71 -3.97 -3.86
C MET A 127 -14.98 -5.06 -4.63
N ILE A 128 -13.90 -5.58 -4.04
CA ILE A 128 -13.13 -6.69 -4.60
C ILE A 128 -13.43 -7.94 -3.78
N ALA A 129 -13.87 -9.00 -4.45
CA ALA A 129 -14.18 -10.26 -3.80
C ALA A 129 -12.94 -10.94 -3.21
N THR A 130 -13.12 -11.58 -2.10
CA THR A 130 -12.10 -12.41 -1.45
C THR A 130 -11.97 -13.76 -2.14
#